data_667168782d912994e40a263c41236855
#
_entry.id   667168782d912994e40a263c41236855
#
_cell.length_a   1.000
_cell.length_b   1.000
_cell.length_c   1.000
_cell.angle_alpha   90.00
_cell.angle_beta   90.00
_cell.angle_gamma   90.00
#
_symmetry.space_group_name_H-M   'P 1'
#
loop_
_entity.id
_entity.type
_entity.pdbx_description
1 polymer ?
#
loop_
_entity_poly.entity_id
_entity_poly.type
_entity_poly.pdbx_seq_one_letter_code
_entity_poly.pdbx_strand_id
1 'polypeptide(L)'
;MRLTRTADPWRDTDVIDSRAPRTNQAIVGTLSLIAFVTGWWPILGLLAAQLAIGLTFGRRYCLPCLLYFEVLQPRFGEGPIEDSRPPRFANIVGVIFLGAATLGHLVGSATIGWGLGLTVAALALVAATTGLCVGCEMYKIAARIRGIRPGRIERIDLAELGADRHDGETVVQFTHPLCTDCHTLERELRASGRRVVTVDVSRRPELARKYGVALVPTAVAVGPQGAVTARIA
;
A
#
# COMPACT_ATOMS: atom_id res chain seq x y z
N MET A 1 8.73 -3.83 -27.23
CA MET A 1 9.18 -4.77 -26.20
C MET A 1 9.64 -3.96 -24.99
N ARG A 2 8.77 -3.71 -24.00
CA ARG A 2 9.16 -3.03 -22.76
C ARG A 2 9.81 -4.08 -21.87
N LEU A 3 11.09 -3.92 -21.62
CA LEU A 3 11.78 -4.70 -20.60
C LEU A 3 11.09 -4.37 -19.25
N THR A 4 10.33 -5.32 -18.73
CA THR A 4 9.78 -5.23 -17.37
C THR A 4 10.97 -5.35 -16.40
N ARG A 5 11.48 -4.22 -15.96
CA ARG A 5 12.47 -4.18 -14.88
C ARG A 5 11.80 -4.75 -13.63
N THR A 6 12.44 -5.70 -12.95
CA THR A 6 12.06 -6.13 -11.61
C THR A 6 12.18 -4.96 -10.62
N ALA A 7 11.28 -4.90 -9.65
CA ALA A 7 11.31 -3.85 -8.63
C ALA A 7 12.55 -4.01 -7.74
N ASP A 8 13.34 -2.93 -7.60
CA ASP A 8 14.43 -2.90 -6.63
C ASP A 8 13.85 -2.49 -5.27
N PRO A 9 13.79 -3.40 -4.27
CA PRO A 9 13.15 -3.12 -3.00
C PRO A 9 13.82 -1.99 -2.22
N TRP A 10 15.06 -1.66 -2.55
CA TRP A 10 15.86 -0.65 -1.85
C TRP A 10 15.82 0.73 -2.51
N ARG A 11 15.44 0.79 -3.80
CA ARG A 11 15.36 2.02 -4.59
C ARG A 11 13.91 2.44 -4.86
N ASP A 12 13.06 1.49 -5.19
CA ASP A 12 11.65 1.73 -5.55
C ASP A 12 10.78 1.70 -4.28
N THR A 13 10.93 2.73 -3.42
CA THR A 13 10.30 2.76 -2.09
C THR A 13 8.83 3.13 -2.09
N ASP A 14 8.32 3.64 -3.19
CA ASP A 14 6.91 4.00 -3.44
C ASP A 14 6.02 2.78 -3.74
N VAL A 15 6.63 1.69 -4.16
CA VAL A 15 5.97 0.40 -4.38
C VAL A 15 6.56 -0.69 -3.50
N ILE A 16 5.82 -1.77 -3.31
CA ILE A 16 6.24 -2.91 -2.50
C ILE A 16 5.64 -4.20 -3.05
N ASP A 17 6.39 -5.29 -2.97
CA ASP A 17 5.85 -6.63 -3.16
C ASP A 17 4.81 -6.93 -2.07
N SER A 18 3.58 -7.29 -2.45
CA SER A 18 2.46 -7.52 -1.54
C SER A 18 2.69 -8.62 -0.50
N ARG A 19 3.64 -9.51 -0.77
CA ARG A 19 4.04 -10.58 0.17
C ARG A 19 4.91 -10.06 1.31
N ALA A 20 5.66 -8.96 1.11
CA ALA A 20 6.51 -8.38 2.15
C ALA A 20 5.70 -7.84 3.35
N PRO A 21 4.64 -7.04 3.18
CA PRO A 21 3.76 -6.66 4.28
C PRO A 21 3.09 -7.85 4.96
N ARG A 22 2.68 -8.88 4.21
CA ARG A 22 2.09 -10.09 4.79
C ARG A 22 3.07 -10.86 5.66
N THR A 23 4.34 -10.96 5.25
CA THR A 23 5.41 -11.56 6.05
C THR A 23 5.62 -10.78 7.34
N ASN A 24 5.67 -9.44 7.27
CA ASN A 24 5.77 -8.59 8.45
C ASN A 24 4.58 -8.79 9.40
N GLN A 25 3.35 -8.84 8.88
CA GLN A 25 2.13 -9.08 9.65
C GLN A 25 2.14 -10.47 10.31
N ALA A 26 2.59 -11.51 9.61
CA ALA A 26 2.73 -12.85 10.17
C ALA A 26 3.71 -12.85 11.36
N ILE A 27 4.86 -12.22 11.23
CA ILE A 27 5.86 -12.12 12.30
C ILE A 27 5.31 -11.33 13.50
N VAL A 28 4.74 -10.14 13.26
CA VAL A 28 4.18 -9.29 14.32
C VAL A 28 3.05 -10.03 15.04
N GLY A 29 2.12 -10.62 14.29
CA GLY A 29 0.99 -11.35 14.88
C GLY A 29 1.41 -12.56 15.71
N THR A 30 2.32 -13.38 15.16
CA THR A 30 2.82 -14.59 15.85
C THR A 30 3.62 -14.22 17.10
N LEU A 31 4.53 -13.24 17.03
CA LEU A 31 5.32 -12.83 18.20
C LEU A 31 4.47 -12.16 19.27
N SER A 32 3.44 -11.39 18.90
CA SER A 32 2.48 -10.82 19.86
C SER A 32 1.68 -11.93 20.56
N LEU A 33 1.30 -12.99 19.84
CA LEU A 33 0.63 -14.15 20.46
C LEU A 33 1.58 -14.93 21.37
N ILE A 34 2.83 -15.13 20.98
CA ILE A 34 3.85 -15.76 21.82
C ILE A 34 4.06 -14.93 23.10
N ALA A 35 4.13 -13.59 22.99
CA ALA A 35 4.24 -12.70 24.14
C ALA A 35 3.11 -12.94 25.14
N PHE A 36 1.87 -13.07 24.65
CA PHE A 36 0.71 -13.34 25.49
C PHE A 36 0.78 -14.71 26.16
N VAL A 37 1.06 -15.78 25.41
CA VAL A 37 1.12 -17.16 25.94
C VAL A 37 2.22 -17.33 26.97
N THR A 38 3.38 -16.68 26.76
CA THR A 38 4.52 -16.75 27.67
C THR A 38 4.43 -15.73 28.82
N GLY A 39 3.50 -14.77 28.76
CA GLY A 39 3.43 -13.66 29.71
C GLY A 39 4.56 -12.63 29.56
N TRP A 40 5.41 -12.76 28.51
CA TRP A 40 6.58 -11.89 28.35
C TRP A 40 6.25 -10.65 27.49
N TRP A 41 5.56 -9.70 28.13
CA TRP A 41 5.11 -8.46 27.49
C TRP A 41 6.20 -7.58 26.85
N PRO A 42 7.51 -7.58 27.24
CA PRO A 42 8.52 -6.76 26.57
C PRO A 42 8.65 -7.00 25.06
N ILE A 43 8.23 -8.18 24.56
CA ILE A 43 8.16 -8.46 23.12
C ILE A 43 7.30 -7.41 22.40
N LEU A 44 6.19 -6.94 23.00
CA LEU A 44 5.32 -5.93 22.38
C LEU A 44 6.08 -4.62 22.17
N GLY A 45 6.90 -4.21 23.15
CA GLY A 45 7.77 -3.04 23.03
C GLY A 45 8.84 -3.18 21.96
N LEU A 46 9.46 -4.37 21.87
CA LEU A 46 10.44 -4.65 20.82
C LEU A 46 9.83 -4.61 19.43
N LEU A 47 8.61 -5.14 19.27
CA LEU A 47 7.88 -5.06 18.01
C LEU A 47 7.50 -3.62 17.65
N ALA A 48 7.04 -2.82 18.63
CA ALA A 48 6.76 -1.40 18.41
C ALA A 48 8.03 -0.65 17.96
N ALA A 49 9.15 -0.87 18.64
CA ALA A 49 10.44 -0.27 18.29
C ALA A 49 10.90 -0.69 16.89
N GLN A 50 10.80 -1.97 16.56
CA GLN A 50 11.16 -2.50 15.23
C GLN A 50 10.33 -1.88 14.11
N LEU A 51 9.01 -1.76 14.28
CA LEU A 51 8.13 -1.10 13.32
C LEU A 51 8.47 0.39 13.19
N ALA A 52 8.72 1.09 14.31
CA ALA A 52 9.10 2.50 14.33
C ALA A 52 10.43 2.74 13.60
N ILE A 53 11.44 1.89 13.83
CA ILE A 53 12.73 1.94 13.13
C ILE A 53 12.54 1.76 11.62
N GLY A 54 11.76 0.75 11.21
CA GLY A 54 11.47 0.52 9.79
C GLY A 54 10.72 1.68 9.11
N LEU A 55 9.85 2.39 9.85
CA LEU A 55 9.12 3.56 9.35
C LEU A 55 10.01 4.80 9.21
N THR A 56 10.93 5.03 10.16
CA THR A 56 11.79 6.22 10.22
C THR A 56 13.05 6.09 9.37
N PHE A 57 13.74 4.96 9.45
CA PHE A 57 15.02 4.73 8.77
C PHE A 57 14.86 3.96 7.44
N GLY A 58 13.65 3.47 7.15
CA GLY A 58 13.33 2.80 5.91
C GLY A 58 13.47 1.27 5.96
N ARG A 59 13.17 0.63 4.82
CA ARG A 59 13.06 -0.83 4.69
C ARG A 59 14.33 -1.60 5.05
N ARG A 60 15.51 -0.99 4.88
CA ARG A 60 16.80 -1.61 5.21
C ARG A 60 16.99 -1.89 6.70
N TYR A 61 16.24 -1.20 7.54
CA TYR A 61 16.28 -1.37 9.00
C TYR A 61 15.08 -2.15 9.54
N CYS A 62 14.22 -2.63 8.65
CA CYS A 62 13.07 -3.46 8.99
C CYS A 62 13.49 -4.94 8.90
N LEU A 63 13.67 -5.62 10.02
CA LEU A 63 14.09 -7.03 10.05
C LEU A 63 13.16 -7.97 9.27
N PRO A 64 11.82 -7.87 9.38
CA PRO A 64 10.92 -8.66 8.54
C PRO A 64 11.06 -8.35 7.05
N CYS A 65 11.35 -7.10 6.69
CA CYS A 65 11.59 -6.72 5.30
C CYS A 65 12.90 -7.34 4.78
N LEU A 66 13.98 -7.29 5.57
CA LEU A 66 15.24 -7.96 5.23
C LEU A 66 15.04 -9.45 5.03
N LEU A 67 14.37 -10.11 5.98
CA LEU A 67 14.06 -11.54 5.88
C LEU A 67 13.30 -11.85 4.59
N TYR A 68 12.30 -11.03 4.24
CA TYR A 68 11.55 -11.23 3.03
C TYR A 68 12.40 -11.04 1.78
N PHE A 69 13.05 -9.89 1.62
CA PHE A 69 13.74 -9.52 0.39
C PHE A 69 15.06 -10.29 0.18
N GLU A 70 15.77 -10.64 1.25
CA GLU A 70 17.06 -11.35 1.15
C GLU A 70 16.92 -12.88 1.16
N VAL A 71 15.84 -13.41 1.77
CA VAL A 71 15.70 -14.86 1.96
C VAL A 71 14.50 -15.44 1.22
N LEU A 72 13.32 -14.83 1.36
CA LEU A 72 12.09 -15.40 0.82
C LEU A 72 11.89 -15.05 -0.66
N GLN A 73 12.03 -13.80 -1.04
CA GLN A 73 11.82 -13.36 -2.43
C GLN A 73 12.75 -14.07 -3.43
N PRO A 74 14.06 -14.27 -3.17
CA PRO A 74 14.93 -15.02 -4.09
C PRO A 74 14.50 -16.47 -4.30
N ARG A 75 13.81 -17.08 -3.30
CA ARG A 75 13.34 -18.48 -3.37
C ARG A 75 11.98 -18.64 -4.04
N PHE A 76 11.07 -17.70 -3.79
CA PHE A 76 9.66 -17.78 -4.22
C PHE A 76 9.32 -16.85 -5.38
N GLY A 77 10.27 -16.04 -5.83
CA GLY A 77 10.07 -15.04 -6.86
C GLY A 77 9.33 -13.80 -6.36
N GLU A 78 9.27 -12.78 -7.22
CA GLU A 78 8.56 -11.54 -6.96
C GLU A 78 7.04 -11.76 -7.03
N GLY A 79 6.31 -11.27 -6.03
CA GLY A 79 4.86 -11.25 -6.01
C GLY A 79 4.27 -10.03 -6.72
N PRO A 80 2.94 -9.85 -6.65
CA PRO A 80 2.29 -8.65 -7.16
C PRO A 80 2.85 -7.38 -6.50
N ILE A 81 3.16 -6.37 -7.32
CA ILE A 81 3.69 -5.10 -6.84
C ILE A 81 2.54 -4.11 -6.63
N GLU A 82 2.46 -3.59 -5.42
CA GLU A 82 1.40 -2.69 -4.94
C GLU A 82 1.99 -1.36 -4.42
N ASP A 83 1.11 -0.37 -4.17
CA ASP A 83 1.48 0.89 -3.53
C ASP A 83 1.94 0.67 -2.08
N SER A 84 3.04 1.30 -1.66
CA SER A 84 3.61 1.12 -0.33
C SER A 84 2.93 1.94 0.77
N ARG A 85 2.06 2.90 0.43
CA ARG A 85 1.44 3.83 1.40
C ARG A 85 0.47 3.15 2.37
N PRO A 86 -0.47 2.27 1.90
CA PRO A 86 -1.38 1.59 2.83
C PRO A 86 -0.65 0.71 3.85
N PRO A 87 0.33 -0.14 3.50
CA PRO A 87 1.10 -0.90 4.47
C PRO A 87 1.89 -0.03 5.46
N ARG A 88 2.45 1.10 4.99
CA ARG A 88 3.12 2.05 5.89
C ARG A 88 2.17 2.63 6.93
N PHE A 89 0.95 2.99 6.54
CA PHE A 89 -0.07 3.46 7.47
C PHE A 89 -0.45 2.37 8.48
N ALA A 90 -0.64 1.13 8.03
CA ALA A 90 -0.91 0.00 8.91
C ALA A 90 0.21 -0.19 9.96
N ASN A 91 1.47 -0.04 9.56
CA ASN A 91 2.60 -0.10 10.49
C ASN A 91 2.59 1.05 11.50
N ILE A 92 2.18 2.28 11.11
CA ILE A 92 2.01 3.42 12.04
C ILE A 92 0.96 3.06 13.11
N VAL A 93 -0.18 2.52 12.70
CA VAL A 93 -1.22 2.05 13.63
C VAL A 93 -0.66 0.96 14.55
N GLY A 94 0.11 0.02 13.99
CA GLY A 94 0.79 -1.02 14.75
C GLY A 94 1.72 -0.47 15.84
N VAL A 95 2.55 0.54 15.50
CA VAL A 95 3.41 1.23 16.48
C VAL A 95 2.61 1.85 17.62
N ILE A 96 1.51 2.53 17.29
CA ILE A 96 0.66 3.18 18.29
C ILE A 96 0.04 2.16 19.23
N PHE A 97 -0.54 1.07 18.71
CA PHE A 97 -1.20 0.06 19.52
C PHE A 97 -0.21 -0.76 20.36
N LEU A 98 0.91 -1.21 19.78
CA LEU A 98 1.93 -1.97 20.52
C LEU A 98 2.67 -1.09 21.53
N GLY A 99 2.92 0.18 21.20
CA GLY A 99 3.47 1.17 22.13
C GLY A 99 2.52 1.42 23.31
N ALA A 100 1.23 1.62 23.05
CA ALA A 100 0.21 1.77 24.08
C ALA A 100 0.05 0.49 24.92
N ALA A 101 0.14 -0.70 24.31
CA ALA A 101 0.13 -1.98 25.02
C ALA A 101 1.33 -2.08 25.99
N THR A 102 2.53 -1.70 25.52
CA THR A 102 3.75 -1.67 26.34
C THR A 102 3.60 -0.69 27.51
N LEU A 103 3.11 0.52 27.23
CA LEU A 103 2.84 1.51 28.28
C LEU A 103 1.81 1.01 29.29
N GLY A 104 0.75 0.33 28.84
CA GLY A 104 -0.24 -0.29 29.71
C GLY A 104 0.39 -1.25 30.72
N HIS A 105 1.33 -2.09 30.29
CA HIS A 105 2.08 -2.97 31.18
C HIS A 105 3.01 -2.20 32.15
N LEU A 106 3.68 -1.16 31.66
CA LEU A 106 4.58 -0.34 32.48
C LEU A 106 3.85 0.40 33.61
N VAL A 107 2.60 0.84 33.37
CA VAL A 107 1.77 1.49 34.42
C VAL A 107 0.98 0.49 35.27
N GLY A 108 1.24 -0.82 35.13
CA GLY A 108 0.61 -1.87 35.92
C GLY A 108 -0.78 -2.31 35.43
N SER A 109 -1.26 -1.85 34.28
CA SER A 109 -2.55 -2.25 33.71
C SER A 109 -2.39 -3.38 32.69
N ALA A 110 -2.19 -4.61 33.20
CA ALA A 110 -2.02 -5.80 32.35
C ALA A 110 -3.22 -6.04 31.42
N THR A 111 -4.43 -5.74 31.86
CA THR A 111 -5.65 -5.91 31.04
C THR A 111 -5.61 -5.05 29.78
N ILE A 112 -5.24 -3.77 29.91
CA ILE A 112 -5.10 -2.86 28.76
C ILE A 112 -3.95 -3.33 27.88
N GLY A 113 -2.81 -3.67 28.48
CA GLY A 113 -1.63 -4.13 27.76
C GLY A 113 -1.92 -5.35 26.88
N TRP A 114 -2.50 -6.40 27.47
CA TRP A 114 -2.85 -7.62 26.74
C TRP A 114 -4.02 -7.43 25.78
N GLY A 115 -5.02 -6.61 26.13
CA GLY A 115 -6.14 -6.31 25.25
C GLY A 115 -5.68 -5.69 23.94
N LEU A 116 -4.80 -4.68 24.00
CA LEU A 116 -4.23 -4.03 22.82
C LEU A 116 -3.26 -4.96 22.06
N GLY A 117 -2.41 -5.70 22.76
CA GLY A 117 -1.47 -6.65 22.17
C GLY A 117 -2.18 -7.76 21.40
N LEU A 118 -3.24 -8.35 21.97
CA LEU A 118 -4.06 -9.38 21.31
C LEU A 118 -4.86 -8.82 20.12
N THR A 119 -5.33 -7.58 20.22
CA THR A 119 -5.98 -6.91 19.08
C THR A 119 -5.03 -6.83 17.89
N VAL A 120 -3.78 -6.39 18.12
CA VAL A 120 -2.77 -6.37 17.05
C VAL A 120 -2.47 -7.78 16.54
N ALA A 121 -2.31 -8.76 17.43
CA ALA A 121 -2.06 -10.15 17.04
C ALA A 121 -3.16 -10.67 16.11
N ALA A 122 -4.43 -10.51 16.51
CA ALA A 122 -5.57 -10.98 15.73
C ALA A 122 -5.65 -10.30 14.35
N LEU A 123 -5.57 -8.95 14.31
CA LEU A 123 -5.65 -8.20 13.06
C LEU A 123 -4.48 -8.50 12.13
N ALA A 124 -3.26 -8.65 12.68
CA ALA A 124 -2.07 -8.98 11.89
C ALA A 124 -2.14 -10.39 11.32
N LEU A 125 -2.59 -11.40 12.09
CA LEU A 125 -2.74 -12.77 11.61
C LEU A 125 -3.85 -12.89 10.56
N VAL A 126 -4.99 -12.20 10.74
CA VAL A 126 -6.04 -12.13 9.71
C VAL A 126 -5.47 -11.52 8.43
N ALA A 127 -4.74 -10.42 8.51
CA ALA A 127 -4.15 -9.78 7.34
C ALA A 127 -3.10 -10.67 6.66
N ALA A 128 -2.27 -11.38 7.42
CA ALA A 128 -1.26 -12.30 6.88
C ALA A 128 -1.89 -13.46 6.11
N THR A 129 -2.99 -14.04 6.64
CA THR A 129 -3.64 -15.22 6.07
C THR A 129 -4.60 -14.89 4.92
N THR A 130 -5.44 -13.88 5.09
CA THR A 130 -6.49 -13.52 4.12
C THR A 130 -6.05 -12.46 3.12
N GLY A 131 -4.99 -11.70 3.42
CA GLY A 131 -4.59 -10.51 2.68
C GLY A 131 -5.44 -9.26 3.00
N LEU A 132 -6.46 -9.39 3.85
CA LEU A 132 -7.33 -8.29 4.25
C LEU A 132 -6.68 -7.50 5.39
N CYS A 133 -5.96 -6.44 5.07
CA CYS A 133 -5.32 -5.57 6.04
C CYS A 133 -6.27 -4.46 6.48
N VAL A 134 -6.78 -4.55 7.71
CA VAL A 134 -7.70 -3.52 8.28
C VAL A 134 -7.06 -2.13 8.27
N GLY A 135 -5.77 -2.00 8.61
CA GLY A 135 -5.06 -0.72 8.53
C GLY A 135 -4.97 -0.17 7.11
N CYS A 136 -4.80 -1.04 6.10
CA CYS A 136 -4.80 -0.64 4.70
C CYS A 136 -6.20 -0.15 4.27
N GLU A 137 -7.27 -0.82 4.70
CA GLU A 137 -8.64 -0.38 4.42
C GLU A 137 -8.97 0.94 5.14
N MET A 138 -8.54 1.09 6.40
CA MET A 138 -8.66 2.36 7.12
C MET A 138 -7.95 3.51 6.38
N TYR A 139 -6.77 3.27 5.80
CA TYR A 139 -6.08 4.26 4.98
C TYR A 139 -6.93 4.66 3.77
N LYS A 140 -7.49 3.69 3.06
CA LYS A 140 -8.36 3.94 1.90
C LYS A 140 -9.61 4.74 2.29
N ILE A 141 -10.22 4.40 3.43
CA ILE A 141 -11.38 5.13 3.96
C ILE A 141 -10.99 6.54 4.40
N ALA A 142 -9.90 6.70 5.15
CA ALA A 142 -9.41 8.00 5.60
C ALA A 142 -9.01 8.90 4.43
N ALA A 143 -8.40 8.33 3.39
CA ALA A 143 -8.11 9.03 2.15
C ALA A 143 -9.41 9.52 1.47
N ARG A 144 -10.47 8.71 1.49
CA ARG A 144 -11.79 9.12 0.97
C ARG A 144 -12.43 10.25 1.78
N ILE A 145 -12.32 10.22 3.12
CA ILE A 145 -12.94 11.20 4.02
C ILE A 145 -12.19 12.54 3.97
N ARG A 146 -10.86 12.53 3.91
CA ARG A 146 -10.04 13.75 3.89
C ARG A 146 -10.08 14.51 2.55
N GLY A 147 -10.99 14.13 1.64
CA GLY A 147 -11.03 14.76 0.32
C GLY A 147 -9.78 14.46 -0.53
N ILE A 148 -8.82 13.65 0.00
CA ILE A 148 -8.04 12.74 -0.81
C ILE A 148 -9.02 11.62 -1.21
N ARG A 149 -10.22 12.03 -1.53
CA ARG A 149 -11.00 11.24 -2.47
C ARG A 149 -10.04 11.04 -3.59
N PRO A 150 -9.90 9.84 -4.18
CA PRO A 150 -9.47 9.75 -5.55
C PRO A 150 -10.33 10.81 -6.23
N GLY A 151 -9.70 11.95 -6.49
CA GLY A 151 -10.40 13.21 -6.59
C GLY A 151 -11.51 12.97 -7.54
N ARG A 152 -12.70 13.49 -7.28
CA ARG A 152 -13.66 13.58 -8.36
C ARG A 152 -12.90 14.37 -9.41
N ILE A 153 -12.12 13.60 -10.22
CA ILE A 153 -11.40 14.16 -11.34
C ILE A 153 -12.54 14.58 -12.24
N GLU A 154 -12.93 15.83 -12.09
CA GLU A 154 -14.08 16.35 -12.84
C GLU A 154 -13.65 16.66 -14.26
N ARG A 155 -12.39 17.02 -14.42
CA ARG A 155 -11.80 17.38 -15.71
C ARG A 155 -10.35 16.95 -15.79
N ILE A 156 -9.97 16.42 -16.95
CA ILE A 156 -8.58 16.13 -17.30
C ILE A 156 -8.25 16.90 -18.57
N ASP A 157 -7.16 17.63 -18.54
CA ASP A 157 -6.60 18.24 -19.76
C ASP A 157 -5.79 17.18 -20.53
N LEU A 158 -6.40 16.64 -21.59
CA LEU A 158 -5.76 15.62 -22.43
C LEU A 158 -4.50 16.14 -23.14
N ALA A 159 -4.45 17.45 -23.46
CA ALA A 159 -3.27 18.04 -24.08
C ALA A 159 -2.06 18.06 -23.11
N GLU A 160 -2.29 18.30 -21.82
CA GLU A 160 -1.23 18.21 -20.79
C GLU A 160 -0.67 16.79 -20.65
N LEU A 161 -1.49 15.79 -20.94
CA LEU A 161 -1.07 14.38 -20.91
C LEU A 161 -0.35 13.95 -22.20
N GLY A 162 -0.25 14.84 -23.21
CA GLY A 162 0.33 14.55 -24.50
C GLY A 162 -0.59 13.69 -25.36
N ALA A 163 -1.89 13.71 -25.10
CA ALA A 163 -2.89 13.00 -25.87
C ALA A 163 -3.63 13.97 -26.81
N ASP A 164 -3.71 13.62 -28.10
CA ASP A 164 -4.52 14.37 -29.06
C ASP A 164 -5.99 14.29 -28.69
N ARG A 165 -6.70 15.40 -28.89
CA ARG A 165 -8.15 15.44 -28.79
C ARG A 165 -8.76 14.48 -29.80
N HIS A 166 -9.68 13.68 -29.34
CA HIS A 166 -10.40 12.73 -30.15
C HIS A 166 -11.90 12.85 -29.86
N ASP A 167 -12.73 12.66 -30.90
CA ASP A 167 -14.19 12.81 -30.76
C ASP A 167 -14.86 11.69 -29.93
N GLY A 168 -14.09 10.69 -29.53
CA GLY A 168 -14.54 9.56 -28.69
C GLY A 168 -14.09 9.63 -27.23
N GLU A 169 -14.66 8.74 -26.43
CA GLU A 169 -14.26 8.55 -25.04
C GLU A 169 -12.82 8.02 -24.96
N THR A 170 -12.00 8.62 -24.11
CA THR A 170 -10.61 8.20 -23.86
C THR A 170 -10.47 7.79 -22.40
N VAL A 171 -9.91 6.63 -22.13
CA VAL A 171 -9.60 6.21 -20.76
C VAL A 171 -8.22 6.72 -20.39
N VAL A 172 -8.15 7.53 -19.34
CA VAL A 172 -6.88 7.96 -18.72
C VAL A 172 -6.60 7.07 -17.53
N GLN A 173 -5.51 6.34 -17.61
CA GLN A 173 -5.04 5.46 -16.54
C GLN A 173 -3.78 6.03 -15.92
N PHE A 174 -3.84 6.36 -14.63
CA PHE A 174 -2.66 6.64 -13.81
C PHE A 174 -2.05 5.32 -13.38
N THR A 175 -0.78 5.15 -13.70
CA THR A 175 -0.07 3.87 -13.59
C THR A 175 1.32 4.08 -12.99
N HIS A 176 1.88 3.00 -12.46
CA HIS A 176 3.30 2.93 -12.10
C HIS A 176 3.97 1.81 -12.91
N PRO A 177 5.21 2.00 -13.41
CA PRO A 177 5.87 1.02 -14.28
C PRO A 177 6.01 -0.38 -13.69
N LEU A 178 6.06 -0.48 -12.37
CA LEU A 178 6.22 -1.74 -11.62
C LEU A 178 4.91 -2.29 -11.05
N CYS A 179 3.78 -1.59 -11.25
CA CYS A 179 2.49 -2.00 -10.69
C CYS A 179 1.87 -3.12 -11.54
N THR A 180 1.76 -4.32 -10.97
CA THR A 180 1.21 -5.51 -11.65
C THR A 180 -0.25 -5.32 -12.05
N ASP A 181 -1.08 -4.81 -11.12
CA ASP A 181 -2.51 -4.57 -11.38
C ASP A 181 -2.74 -3.51 -12.45
N CYS A 182 -1.84 -2.50 -12.52
CA CYS A 182 -1.89 -1.48 -13.56
C CYS A 182 -1.72 -2.09 -14.95
N HIS A 183 -0.78 -3.01 -15.11
CA HIS A 183 -0.54 -3.69 -16.38
C HIS A 183 -1.68 -4.63 -16.77
N THR A 184 -2.30 -5.27 -15.80
CA THR A 184 -3.47 -6.14 -16.03
C THR A 184 -4.65 -5.30 -16.49
N LEU A 185 -4.97 -4.22 -15.78
CA LEU A 185 -6.04 -3.30 -16.15
C LEU A 185 -5.80 -2.66 -17.54
N GLU A 186 -4.56 -2.25 -17.85
CA GLU A 186 -4.23 -1.69 -19.16
C GLU A 186 -4.52 -2.69 -20.28
N ARG A 187 -4.16 -3.96 -20.10
CA ARG A 187 -4.43 -5.03 -21.10
C ARG A 187 -5.92 -5.25 -21.29
N GLU A 188 -6.70 -5.31 -20.21
CA GLU A 188 -8.15 -5.48 -20.26
C GLU A 188 -8.85 -4.32 -20.96
N LEU A 189 -8.46 -3.07 -20.64
CA LEU A 189 -9.00 -1.88 -21.27
C LEU A 189 -8.69 -1.82 -22.76
N ARG A 190 -7.46 -2.17 -23.16
CA ARG A 190 -7.08 -2.23 -24.57
C ARG A 190 -7.78 -3.38 -25.31
N ALA A 191 -7.94 -4.54 -24.68
CA ALA A 191 -8.66 -5.69 -25.25
C ALA A 191 -10.14 -5.38 -25.47
N SER A 192 -10.74 -4.52 -24.64
CA SER A 192 -12.13 -4.03 -24.85
C SER A 192 -12.28 -2.97 -25.94
N GLY A 193 -11.23 -2.68 -26.70
CA GLY A 193 -11.24 -1.71 -27.80
C GLY A 193 -11.21 -0.25 -27.35
N ARG A 194 -11.00 0.03 -26.07
CA ARG A 194 -10.94 1.40 -25.55
C ARG A 194 -9.61 2.08 -25.87
N ARG A 195 -9.66 3.37 -26.19
CA ARG A 195 -8.45 4.19 -26.28
C ARG A 195 -7.92 4.46 -24.87
N VAL A 196 -6.71 3.99 -24.55
CA VAL A 196 -6.09 4.14 -23.23
C VAL A 196 -4.87 5.05 -23.32
N VAL A 197 -4.88 6.12 -22.52
CA VAL A 197 -3.74 7.01 -22.28
C VAL A 197 -3.19 6.71 -20.90
N THR A 198 -1.92 6.31 -20.82
CA THR A 198 -1.27 5.97 -19.57
C THR A 198 -0.42 7.12 -19.04
N VAL A 199 -0.58 7.47 -17.77
CA VAL A 199 0.19 8.51 -17.07
C VAL A 199 1.04 7.83 -15.99
N ASP A 200 2.34 7.84 -16.19
CA ASP A 200 3.30 7.30 -15.22
C ASP A 200 3.46 8.28 -14.04
N VAL A 201 2.92 7.90 -12.88
CA VAL A 201 2.96 8.75 -11.67
C VAL A 201 4.36 8.85 -11.05
N SER A 202 5.27 7.91 -11.36
CA SER A 202 6.64 7.98 -10.88
C SER A 202 7.47 9.03 -11.63
N ARG A 203 7.15 9.26 -12.91
CA ARG A 203 7.81 10.27 -13.76
C ARG A 203 7.14 11.63 -13.68
N ARG A 204 5.84 11.67 -13.41
CA ARG A 204 5.01 12.88 -13.41
C ARG A 204 4.19 12.98 -12.11
N PRO A 205 4.86 13.05 -10.94
CA PRO A 205 4.18 13.09 -9.64
C PRO A 205 3.35 14.36 -9.44
N GLU A 206 3.66 15.43 -10.16
CA GLU A 206 2.87 16.67 -10.18
C GLU A 206 1.46 16.43 -10.73
N LEU A 207 1.29 15.58 -11.74
CA LEU A 207 -0.02 15.24 -12.28
C LEU A 207 -0.83 14.39 -11.30
N ALA A 208 -0.18 13.45 -10.62
CA ALA A 208 -0.84 12.65 -9.58
C ALA A 208 -1.38 13.57 -8.46
N ARG A 209 -0.60 14.57 -8.04
CA ARG A 209 -1.03 15.56 -7.04
C ARG A 209 -2.15 16.47 -7.57
N LYS A 210 -2.00 17.00 -8.80
CA LYS A 210 -2.98 17.89 -9.44
C LYS A 210 -4.35 17.23 -9.57
N TYR A 211 -4.37 15.97 -9.97
CA TYR A 211 -5.61 15.19 -10.16
C TYR A 211 -6.02 14.38 -8.92
N GLY A 212 -5.35 14.55 -7.77
CA GLY A 212 -5.71 13.89 -6.51
C GLY A 212 -5.59 12.36 -6.56
N VAL A 213 -4.67 11.82 -7.38
CA VAL A 213 -4.44 10.38 -7.49
C VAL A 213 -3.65 9.90 -6.28
N ALA A 214 -4.34 9.25 -5.35
CA ALA A 214 -3.74 8.74 -4.11
C ALA A 214 -3.17 7.33 -4.25
N LEU A 215 -3.72 6.52 -5.15
CA LEU A 215 -3.36 5.12 -5.36
C LEU A 215 -3.37 4.78 -6.84
N VAL A 216 -2.56 3.81 -7.25
CA VAL A 216 -2.57 3.20 -8.58
C VAL A 216 -2.94 1.71 -8.49
N PRO A 217 -3.66 1.16 -9.47
CA PRO A 217 -4.20 1.84 -10.65
C PRO A 217 -5.37 2.77 -10.32
N THR A 218 -5.44 3.90 -11.01
CA THR A 218 -6.64 4.74 -11.08
C THR A 218 -6.94 4.98 -12.55
N ALA A 219 -8.14 4.63 -12.99
CA ALA A 219 -8.56 4.79 -14.38
C ALA A 219 -9.92 5.51 -14.46
N VAL A 220 -9.99 6.53 -15.31
CA VAL A 220 -11.18 7.32 -15.53
C VAL A 220 -11.47 7.46 -17.04
N ALA A 221 -12.73 7.39 -17.40
CA ALA A 221 -13.20 7.67 -18.74
C ALA A 221 -13.39 9.19 -18.90
N VAL A 222 -12.89 9.73 -20.00
CA VAL A 222 -12.83 11.17 -20.27
C VAL A 222 -13.45 11.43 -21.64
N GLY A 223 -14.44 12.30 -21.67
CA GLY A 223 -15.08 12.73 -22.91
C GLY A 223 -14.21 13.71 -23.72
N PRO A 224 -14.64 14.06 -24.95
CA PRO A 224 -13.87 14.90 -25.88
C PRO A 224 -13.47 16.27 -25.33
N GLN A 225 -14.27 16.80 -24.40
CA GLN A 225 -14.03 18.12 -23.77
C GLN A 225 -13.22 18.01 -22.46
N GLY A 226 -12.66 16.85 -22.16
CA GLY A 226 -11.90 16.62 -20.95
C GLY A 226 -12.74 16.39 -19.69
N ALA A 227 -14.07 16.34 -19.78
CA ALA A 227 -14.94 16.02 -18.67
C ALA A 227 -14.86 14.52 -18.35
N VAL A 228 -14.73 14.17 -17.07
CA VAL A 228 -14.74 12.77 -16.63
C VAL A 228 -16.18 12.27 -16.63
N THR A 229 -16.44 11.21 -17.39
CA THR A 229 -17.76 10.59 -17.57
C THR A 229 -17.97 9.42 -16.62
N ALA A 230 -16.92 8.65 -16.35
CA ALA A 230 -16.98 7.51 -15.43
C ALA A 230 -15.62 7.23 -14.78
N ARG A 231 -15.66 6.63 -13.59
CA ARG A 231 -14.49 6.01 -12.96
C ARG A 231 -14.53 4.52 -13.22
N ILE A 232 -13.41 3.95 -13.68
CA ILE A 232 -13.28 2.54 -14.05
C ILE A 232 -12.56 1.77 -12.92
N ALA A 233 -11.52 2.37 -12.33
CA ALA A 233 -10.74 1.81 -11.22
C ALA A 233 -10.18 2.91 -10.29
#